data_9311da0436bff63e6d7d4ae347fdbf60
#
_entry.id   9311da0436bff63e6d7d4ae347fdbf60
#
_cell.length_a   1.000
_cell.length_b   1.000
_cell.length_c   1.000
_cell.angle_alpha   90.00
_cell.angle_beta   90.00
_cell.angle_gamma   90.00
#
_symmetry.space_group_name_H-M   'P 1'
#
loop_
_entity.id
_entity.type
_entity.pdbx_description
1 polymer ?
#
loop_
_entity_poly.entity_id
_entity_poly.type
_entity_poly.pdbx_seq_one_letter_code
_entity_poly.pdbx_strand_id
1 'polypeptide(L)' 'MNVKDAATKRIELLCKERGIAYNELANICGVTPSTIYSIFNTKRRNISLSTVKKICDGLEITLADFFSHPLFDDLEQELQ' A
#
# COMPACT_ATOMS: atom_id res chain seq x y z
N MET A 1 -12.29 5.05 -8.29
CA MET A 1 -11.20 4.16 -7.84
C MET A 1 -11.67 3.35 -6.65
N ASN A 2 -11.41 2.06 -6.61
CA ASN A 2 -11.77 1.24 -5.46
C ASN A 2 -10.70 1.34 -4.36
N VAL A 3 -11.00 0.81 -3.18
CA VAL A 3 -10.10 0.94 -2.03
C VAL A 3 -8.75 0.25 -2.26
N LYS A 4 -8.75 -0.87 -2.98
CA LYS A 4 -7.51 -1.60 -3.26
C LYS A 4 -6.59 -0.78 -4.17
N ASP A 5 -7.14 -0.16 -5.19
CA ASP A 5 -6.38 0.68 -6.11
C ASP A 5 -5.85 1.92 -5.39
N ALA A 6 -6.66 2.51 -4.52
CA ALA A 6 -6.24 3.66 -3.73
C ALA A 6 -5.08 3.29 -2.78
N ALA A 7 -5.17 2.15 -2.11
CA ALA A 7 -4.12 1.68 -1.22
C ALA A 7 -2.82 1.42 -1.99
N THR A 8 -2.92 0.78 -3.16
CA THR A 8 -1.78 0.51 -4.03
C THR A 8 -1.11 1.82 -4.46
N LYS A 9 -1.91 2.78 -4.88
CA LYS A 9 -1.40 4.09 -5.29
C LYS A 9 -0.73 4.82 -4.12
N ARG A 10 -1.31 4.71 -2.93
CA ARG A 10 -0.72 5.31 -1.73
C ARG A 10 0.68 4.74 -1.45
N ILE A 11 0.84 3.42 -1.57
CA ILE A 11 2.13 2.76 -1.38
C ILE A 11 3.15 3.25 -2.42
N GLU A 12 2.71 3.35 -3.68
CA GLU A 12 3.56 3.86 -4.75
C GLU A 12 4.04 5.27 -4.45
N LEU A 13 3.14 6.15 -4.02
CA LEU A 13 3.47 7.53 -3.68
C LEU A 13 4.42 7.61 -2.49
N LEU A 14 4.24 6.78 -1.47
CA LEU A 14 5.13 6.74 -0.32
C LEU A 14 6.54 6.32 -0.72
N CYS A 15 6.67 5.32 -1.57
CA CYS A 15 7.98 4.88 -2.07
C CYS A 15 8.64 6.00 -2.88
N LYS A 16 7.88 6.66 -3.72
CA LYS A 16 8.36 7.74 -4.56
C LYS A 16 8.84 8.92 -3.71
N GLU A 17 8.04 9.28 -2.71
CA GLU A 17 8.37 10.36 -1.78
C GLU A 17 9.66 10.08 -1.02
N ARG A 18 9.89 8.83 -0.65
CA ARG A 18 11.06 8.43 0.12
C ARG A 18 12.25 8.02 -0.76
N GLY A 19 12.05 7.95 -2.07
CA GLY A 19 13.11 7.58 -3.01
C GLY A 19 13.57 6.14 -2.82
N ILE A 20 12.67 5.22 -2.48
CA ILE A 20 13.01 3.82 -2.30
C ILE A 20 12.38 2.96 -3.38
N ALA A 21 13.07 1.88 -3.74
CA ALA A 21 12.55 0.89 -4.67
C ALA A 21 11.67 -0.12 -3.94
N TYR A 22 10.87 -0.88 -4.67
CA TYR A 22 9.98 -1.87 -4.08
C TYR A 22 10.75 -2.99 -3.35
N ASN A 23 11.92 -3.35 -3.83
CA ASN A 23 12.76 -4.34 -3.14
C ASN A 23 13.21 -3.83 -1.77
N GLU A 24 13.54 -2.55 -1.70
CA GLU A 24 13.90 -1.92 -0.44
C GLU A 24 12.70 -1.89 0.51
N LEU A 25 11.53 -1.58 -0.03
CA LEU A 25 10.30 -1.60 0.77
C LEU A 25 10.07 -2.97 1.36
N ALA A 26 10.23 -4.03 0.58
CA ALA A 26 10.07 -5.41 1.05
C ALA A 26 11.02 -5.70 2.22
N ASN A 27 12.28 -5.31 2.09
CA ASN A 27 13.28 -5.50 3.15
C ASN A 27 12.90 -4.75 4.42
N ILE A 28 12.52 -3.48 4.27
CA ILE A 28 12.14 -2.63 5.40
C ILE A 28 10.92 -3.20 6.14
N CYS A 29 9.96 -3.72 5.39
CA CYS A 29 8.70 -4.21 5.94
C CYS A 29 8.74 -5.67 6.39
N GLY A 30 9.84 -6.36 6.14
CA GLY A 30 9.98 -7.76 6.53
C GLY A 30 9.11 -8.72 5.74
N VAL A 31 8.84 -8.40 4.47
CA VAL A 31 8.09 -9.27 3.56
C VAL A 31 8.96 -9.61 2.36
N THR A 32 8.55 -10.61 1.58
CA THR A 32 9.29 -10.97 0.37
C THR A 32 9.02 -9.97 -0.75
N PRO A 33 9.97 -9.76 -1.66
CA PRO A 33 9.72 -8.91 -2.83
C PRO A 33 8.50 -9.34 -3.64
N SER A 34 8.25 -10.66 -3.74
CA SER A 34 7.08 -11.14 -4.48
C SER A 34 5.77 -10.70 -3.84
N THR A 35 5.72 -10.56 -2.52
CA THR A 35 4.55 -10.03 -1.82
C THR A 35 4.28 -8.59 -2.25
N ILE A 36 5.32 -7.77 -2.33
CA ILE A 36 5.19 -6.37 -2.74
C ILE A 36 4.75 -6.29 -4.21
N TYR A 37 5.40 -7.05 -5.09
CA TYR A 37 5.04 -7.02 -6.51
C TYR A 37 3.62 -7.55 -6.76
N SER A 38 3.12 -8.48 -5.94
CA SER A 38 1.74 -8.95 -6.03
C SER A 38 0.72 -7.84 -5.78
N ILE A 39 1.05 -6.90 -4.90
CA ILE A 39 0.18 -5.76 -4.61
C ILE A 39 -0.06 -4.93 -5.87
N PHE A 40 0.97 -4.81 -6.72
CA PHE A 40 0.90 -4.00 -7.93
C PHE A 40 0.40 -4.77 -9.14
N ASN A 41 0.12 -6.05 -9.00
CA ASN A 41 -0.42 -6.87 -10.09
C ASN A 41 -1.91 -6.55 -10.27
N THR A 42 -2.25 -5.99 -11.43
CA THR A 42 -3.62 -5.55 -11.71
C THR A 42 -4.64 -6.68 -11.72
N LYS A 43 -4.21 -7.91 -12.00
CA LYS A 43 -5.10 -9.07 -12.05
C LYS A 43 -5.37 -9.67 -10.67
N ARG A 44 -4.45 -9.50 -9.73
CA ARG A 44 -4.51 -10.11 -8.42
C ARG A 44 -4.42 -9.09 -7.30
N ARG A 45 -4.85 -7.89 -7.56
CA ARG A 45 -4.72 -6.81 -6.60
C ARG A 45 -5.55 -7.12 -5.35
N ASN A 46 -4.90 -7.75 -4.41
CA ASN A 46 -5.50 -8.14 -3.15
C ASN A 46 -4.50 -7.87 -2.04
N ILE A 47 -4.74 -6.82 -1.28
CA ILE A 47 -3.87 -6.42 -0.19
C ILE A 47 -4.62 -6.59 1.13
N SER A 48 -4.00 -7.31 2.06
CA SER A 48 -4.59 -7.49 3.38
C SER A 48 -4.27 -6.28 4.28
N LEU A 49 -5.12 -6.06 5.27
CA LEU A 49 -4.89 -5.01 6.24
C LEU A 49 -3.59 -5.25 7.02
N SER A 50 -3.26 -6.53 7.28
CA SER A 50 -2.01 -6.90 7.93
C SER A 50 -0.80 -6.46 7.12
N THR A 51 -0.85 -6.62 5.80
CA THR A 51 0.23 -6.19 4.92
C THR A 51 0.37 -4.67 4.95
N VAL A 52 -0.75 -3.95 4.94
CA VAL A 52 -0.73 -2.48 5.07
C VAL A 52 -0.07 -2.08 6.39
N LYS A 53 -0.40 -2.78 7.47
CA LYS A 53 0.20 -2.50 8.78
C LYS A 53 1.71 -2.72 8.77
N LYS A 54 2.17 -3.80 8.14
CA LYS A 54 3.61 -4.08 8.02
C LYS A 54 4.32 -2.97 7.24
N ILE A 55 3.70 -2.50 6.17
CA ILE A 55 4.26 -1.39 5.38
C ILE A 55 4.33 -0.12 6.22
N CYS A 56 3.26 0.19 6.95
CA CYS A 56 3.24 1.35 7.84
C CYS A 56 4.34 1.26 8.88
N ASP A 57 4.49 0.11 9.52
CA ASP A 57 5.52 -0.09 10.55
C ASP A 57 6.92 0.07 9.96
N GLY A 58 7.16 -0.50 8.78
CA GLY A 58 8.46 -0.38 8.12
C GLY A 58 8.78 1.05 7.73
N LEU A 59 7.78 1.83 7.34
CA LEU A 59 7.94 3.23 6.95
C LEU A 59 7.80 4.19 8.14
N GLU A 60 7.56 3.66 9.32
CA GLU A 60 7.42 4.44 10.56
C GLU A 60 6.29 5.46 10.48
N ILE A 61 5.16 5.04 9.92
CA ILE A 61 3.94 5.85 9.91
C ILE A 61 2.81 5.04 10.56
N THR A 62 1.76 5.72 10.98
CA THR A 62 0.58 5.06 11.55
C THR A 62 -0.37 4.66 10.42
N LEU A 63 -1.32 3.76 10.74
CA LEU A 63 -2.41 3.44 9.81
C LEU A 63 -3.24 4.70 9.52
N ALA A 64 -3.44 5.54 10.52
CA ALA A 64 -4.16 6.81 10.33
C ALA A 64 -3.44 7.69 9.30
N ASP A 65 -2.12 7.80 9.40
CA ASP A 65 -1.32 8.57 8.45
C ASP A 65 -1.43 7.99 7.04
N PHE A 66 -1.39 6.66 6.95
CA PHE A 66 -1.47 5.98 5.67
C PHE A 66 -2.78 6.34 4.95
N PHE A 67 -3.90 6.30 5.67
CA PHE A 67 -5.21 6.54 5.09
C PHE A 67 -5.63 8.02 5.09
N SER A 68 -4.83 8.90 5.67
CA SER A 68 -5.10 10.33 5.67
C SER A 68 -4.57 10.95 4.37
N HIS A 69 -5.27 10.71 3.28
CA HIS A 69 -4.87 11.14 1.95
C HIS A 69 -6.11 11.29 1.07
N PRO A 70 -6.16 12.29 0.19
CA PRO A 70 -7.31 12.49 -0.71
C PRO A 70 -7.67 11.28 -1.56
N LEU A 71 -6.74 10.35 -1.80
CA LEU A 71 -7.01 9.12 -2.52
C LEU A 71 -8.16 8.30 -1.89
N PHE A 72 -8.37 8.45 -0.59
CA PHE A 72 -9.37 7.67 0.14
C PHE A 72 -10.69 8.42 0.38
N ASP A 73 -10.80 9.65 -0.12
CA ASP A 73 -11.98 10.49 0.15
C ASP A 73 -13.17 10.19 -0.76
N ASP A 74 -12.92 9.67 -1.94
CA ASP A 74 -13.97 9.45 -2.94
C ASP A 74 -13.81 8.07 -3.56
N LEU A 75 -14.08 7.05 -2.76
CA LEU A 75 -13.95 5.65 -3.18
C LEU A 75 -15.28 5.05 -3.57
N GLU A 76 -15.23 4.09 -4.49
CA GLU A 76 -16.39 3.28 -4.85
C GLU A 76 -16.85 2.48 -3.64
N GLN A 77 -18.15 2.31 -3.51
CA GLN A 77 -18.69 1.46 -2.44
C GLN A 77 -18.39 -0.01 -2.74
N GLU A 78 -18.13 -0.76 -1.67
CA GLU A 78 -17.87 -2.20 -1.77
C GLU A 78 -19.16 -3.02 -1.57
N LEU A 79 -20.25 -2.37 -1.29
CA LEU A 79 -21.55 -3.04 -1.13
C LEU A 79 -22.09 -3.47 -2.49
N GLN A 80 -22.63 -4.66 -2.53
CA GLN A 80 -23.21 -5.26 -3.73
C GLN A 80 -24.73 -5.16 -3.73
#